data_64247114c4b42178b5ce5e904b879742
#
_entry.id   64247114c4b42178b5ce5e904b879742
#
_cell.length_a   1.000
_cell.length_b   1.000
_cell.length_c   1.000
_cell.angle_alpha   90.00
_cell.angle_beta   90.00
_cell.angle_gamma   90.00
#
_symmetry.space_group_name_H-M   'P 1'
#
loop_
_entity.id
_entity.type
_entity.pdbx_description
1 polymer ?
#
loop_
_entity_poly.entity_id
_entity_poly.type
_entity_poly.pdbx_seq_one_letter_code
_entity_poly.pdbx_strand_id
1 'polypeptide(L)'
;MIVSEIYDGSGIGNQLWHIVVPRIIAERMGYEWGIQKKPTTPFKACAFMTNFDMGKPVIGGHGPEGGPPVELPEGIANYYLERRQRYPSYMGGEEMNVFDEHLWNGLEDNTKVEGYFQNMSYINDRRDDIIKWLEYDNKITDYSSDDICVIQFRGGDYLTGASWVPPEYYQSAAKHMLDKNPNMKFVCVTDDPEHARQFIPFAEVVGSAVMEEKDPYQGSIGWYAYPGGPVGVDYSILNTAKNAIISSSTFAFWPVWTNKDCDVIAPKYWFDFKTSNGWWRPHESIVDDWYWLDREGDLMTGTECKKEYEMYKETKEFYRSIK
;
A
#
# COMPACT_ATOMS: atom_id res chain seq x y z
N MET A 1 16.27 16.20 -13.08
CA MET A 1 15.69 14.85 -12.88
C MET A 1 15.35 14.64 -11.41
N ILE A 2 14.20 14.07 -11.12
CA ILE A 2 13.86 13.59 -9.77
C ILE A 2 14.18 12.10 -9.70
N VAL A 3 14.88 11.68 -8.66
CA VAL A 3 15.33 10.29 -8.47
C VAL A 3 14.82 9.77 -7.13
N SER A 4 14.29 8.55 -7.11
CA SER A 4 14.05 7.80 -5.88
C SER A 4 14.75 6.45 -5.91
N GLU A 5 14.69 5.71 -4.82
CA GLU A 5 15.37 4.41 -4.69
C GLU A 5 14.40 3.32 -4.27
N ILE A 6 14.61 2.11 -4.81
CA ILE A 6 13.96 0.89 -4.34
C ILE A 6 14.91 0.17 -3.40
N TYR A 7 14.48 -0.01 -2.15
CA TYR A 7 15.28 -0.62 -1.10
C TYR A 7 15.08 -2.12 -1.01
N ASP A 8 16.20 -2.86 -0.87
CA ASP A 8 16.17 -4.28 -0.56
C ASP A 8 15.50 -4.49 0.81
N GLY A 9 14.51 -5.38 0.86
CA GLY A 9 13.76 -5.67 2.10
C GLY A 9 12.49 -4.84 2.29
N SER A 10 12.33 -3.75 1.56
CA SER A 10 11.07 -3.00 1.57
C SER A 10 9.95 -3.78 0.88
N GLY A 11 8.75 -3.79 1.46
CA GLY A 11 7.58 -4.43 0.88
C GLY A 11 7.16 -3.75 -0.43
N ILE A 12 6.59 -4.53 -1.36
CA ILE A 12 6.19 -4.05 -2.68
C ILE A 12 5.25 -2.85 -2.60
N GLY A 13 4.30 -2.86 -1.68
CA GLY A 13 3.41 -1.72 -1.50
C GLY A 13 4.16 -0.42 -1.23
N ASN A 14 5.19 -0.47 -0.39
CA ASN A 14 6.04 0.69 -0.13
C ASN A 14 6.85 1.08 -1.37
N GLN A 15 7.41 0.10 -2.09
CA GLN A 15 8.17 0.36 -3.31
C GLN A 15 7.34 1.05 -4.40
N LEU A 16 6.05 0.72 -4.52
CA LEU A 16 5.16 1.39 -5.47
C LEU A 16 4.97 2.87 -5.14
N TRP A 17 4.95 3.26 -3.86
CA TRP A 17 4.98 4.66 -3.47
C TRP A 17 6.24 5.38 -3.95
N HIS A 18 7.40 4.71 -3.89
CA HIS A 18 8.69 5.24 -4.38
C HIS A 18 8.76 5.40 -5.91
N ILE A 19 7.91 4.70 -6.65
CA ILE A 19 7.78 4.90 -8.10
C ILE A 19 6.79 6.01 -8.41
N VAL A 20 5.60 5.92 -7.84
CA VAL A 20 4.46 6.73 -8.23
C VAL A 20 4.64 8.20 -7.83
N VAL A 21 4.97 8.48 -6.58
CA VAL A 21 4.99 9.86 -6.08
C VAL A 21 6.15 10.67 -6.67
N PRO A 22 7.40 10.19 -6.71
CA PRO A 22 8.48 10.92 -7.38
C PRO A 22 8.24 11.17 -8.87
N ARG A 23 7.58 10.23 -9.56
CA ARG A 23 7.16 10.42 -10.95
C ARG A 23 6.17 11.58 -11.08
N ILE A 24 5.14 11.62 -10.24
CA ILE A 24 4.16 12.72 -10.24
C ILE A 24 4.85 14.06 -10.00
N ILE A 25 5.74 14.13 -9.01
CA ILE A 25 6.49 15.35 -8.69
C ILE A 25 7.32 15.81 -9.88
N ALA A 26 8.06 14.90 -10.51
CA ALA A 26 8.86 15.22 -11.69
C ALA A 26 8.01 15.75 -12.84
N GLU A 27 6.89 15.07 -13.19
CA GLU A 27 5.98 15.49 -14.23
C GLU A 27 5.36 16.89 -13.95
N ARG A 28 4.99 17.16 -12.69
CA ARG A 28 4.46 18.47 -12.28
C ARG A 28 5.47 19.61 -12.48
N MET A 29 6.74 19.35 -12.20
CA MET A 29 7.83 20.33 -12.29
C MET A 29 8.45 20.41 -13.70
N GLY A 30 8.03 19.55 -14.62
CA GLY A 30 8.60 19.46 -15.96
C GLY A 30 10.01 18.85 -15.97
N TYR A 31 10.34 18.01 -14.97
CA TYR A 31 11.60 17.32 -14.86
C TYR A 31 11.49 15.87 -15.37
N GLU A 32 12.61 15.29 -15.70
CA GLU A 32 12.72 13.87 -15.91
C GLU A 32 12.69 13.13 -14.56
N TRP A 33 12.37 11.85 -14.57
CA TRP A 33 12.37 11.02 -13.38
C TRP A 33 13.11 9.69 -13.61
N GLY A 34 13.56 9.06 -12.53
CA GLY A 34 14.22 7.78 -12.59
C GLY A 34 14.30 7.10 -11.23
N ILE A 35 14.53 5.78 -11.29
CA ILE A 35 14.70 4.95 -10.10
C ILE A 35 16.13 4.45 -10.03
N GLN A 36 16.75 4.69 -8.90
CA GLN A 36 18.03 4.09 -8.56
C GLN A 36 17.81 2.62 -8.21
N LYS A 37 18.46 1.73 -8.97
CA LYS A 37 18.51 0.30 -8.66
C LYS A 37 19.79 -0.04 -7.92
N LYS A 38 19.68 -0.78 -6.81
CA LYS A 38 20.82 -1.52 -6.26
C LYS A 38 21.15 -2.69 -7.19
N PRO A 39 22.40 -2.82 -7.67
CA PRO A 39 22.75 -3.78 -8.72
C PRO A 39 22.83 -5.24 -8.28
N THR A 40 22.61 -5.62 -7.02
CA THR A 40 23.23 -6.84 -6.48
C THR A 40 22.31 -7.91 -5.89
N THR A 41 21.02 -7.71 -5.74
CA THR A 41 20.17 -8.76 -5.14
C THR A 41 18.94 -9.07 -5.99
N PRO A 42 18.76 -10.33 -6.45
CA PRO A 42 17.51 -10.77 -7.00
C PRO A 42 16.48 -10.94 -5.86
N PHE A 43 15.93 -9.84 -5.39
CA PHE A 43 14.87 -9.86 -4.40
C PHE A 43 13.56 -10.28 -5.08
N LYS A 44 12.74 -11.12 -4.41
CA LYS A 44 11.42 -11.56 -4.93
C LYS A 44 10.54 -10.38 -5.39
N ALA A 45 10.66 -9.25 -4.70
CA ALA A 45 9.99 -7.99 -5.02
C ALA A 45 10.52 -7.32 -6.30
N CYS A 46 11.82 -7.38 -6.56
CA CYS A 46 12.41 -6.72 -7.73
C CYS A 46 11.93 -7.30 -9.05
N ALA A 47 11.68 -8.62 -9.12
CA ALA A 47 11.14 -9.26 -10.31
C ALA A 47 9.73 -8.75 -10.64
N PHE A 48 8.87 -8.55 -9.63
CA PHE A 48 7.54 -7.97 -9.81
C PHE A 48 7.62 -6.52 -10.30
N MET A 49 8.49 -5.73 -9.67
CA MET A 49 8.64 -4.30 -10.00
C MET A 49 9.12 -4.06 -11.43
N THR A 50 9.81 -5.02 -12.06
CA THR A 50 10.26 -4.89 -13.47
C THR A 50 9.11 -4.91 -14.49
N ASN A 51 7.88 -5.21 -14.08
CA ASN A 51 6.71 -5.09 -14.95
C ASN A 51 6.27 -3.64 -15.16
N PHE A 52 6.76 -2.70 -14.34
CA PHE A 52 6.37 -1.30 -14.39
C PHE A 52 7.47 -0.44 -15.03
N ASP A 53 7.06 0.71 -15.56
CA ASP A 53 7.99 1.72 -16.03
C ASP A 53 8.77 2.30 -14.83
N MET A 54 10.09 2.15 -14.88
CA MET A 54 11.01 2.59 -13.83
C MET A 54 11.70 3.93 -14.17
N GLY A 55 11.25 4.60 -15.22
CA GLY A 55 11.87 5.83 -15.70
C GLY A 55 13.29 5.64 -16.21
N LYS A 56 14.09 6.69 -16.14
CA LYS A 56 15.49 6.63 -16.56
C LYS A 56 16.33 5.81 -15.58
N PRO A 57 17.19 4.93 -16.05
CA PRO A 57 18.10 4.21 -15.16
C PRO A 57 19.09 5.19 -14.51
N VAL A 58 19.24 5.07 -13.20
CA VAL A 58 20.17 5.89 -12.40
C VAL A 58 21.20 4.97 -11.77
N ILE A 59 22.48 5.35 -11.89
CA ILE A 59 23.62 4.56 -11.45
C ILE A 59 24.33 5.28 -10.31
N GLY A 60 24.87 4.49 -9.37
CA GLY A 60 25.62 5.00 -8.23
C GLY A 60 24.74 5.52 -7.10
N GLY A 61 25.39 5.98 -6.06
CA GLY A 61 24.76 6.47 -4.83
C GLY A 61 24.17 5.34 -3.98
N HIS A 62 24.52 5.27 -2.72
CA HIS A 62 23.95 4.30 -1.78
C HIS A 62 23.74 4.96 -0.42
N GLY A 63 22.64 4.61 0.23
CA GLY A 63 22.33 5.07 1.58
C GLY A 63 21.42 4.09 2.31
N PRO A 64 21.24 4.25 3.60
CA PRO A 64 20.23 3.52 4.34
C PRO A 64 18.82 4.01 3.95
N GLU A 65 17.84 3.13 3.97
CA GLU A 65 16.44 3.52 3.84
C GLU A 65 16.06 4.56 4.91
N GLY A 66 15.47 5.67 4.51
CA GLY A 66 15.02 6.74 5.42
C GLY A 66 16.14 7.61 6.00
N GLY A 67 17.35 7.60 5.41
CA GLY A 67 18.46 8.43 5.81
C GLY A 67 19.26 9.01 4.65
N PRO A 68 20.12 10.01 4.90
CA PRO A 68 20.90 10.62 3.84
C PRO A 68 21.83 9.60 3.17
N PRO A 69 21.96 9.66 1.84
CA PRO A 69 22.88 8.79 1.12
C PRO A 69 24.34 9.11 1.51
N VAL A 70 25.17 8.08 1.51
CA VAL A 70 26.62 8.25 1.69
C VAL A 70 27.20 8.99 0.48
N GLU A 71 26.64 8.72 -0.70
CA GLU A 71 27.02 9.33 -1.96
C GLU A 71 25.80 9.48 -2.84
N LEU A 72 25.64 10.64 -3.51
CA LEU A 72 24.57 10.88 -4.46
C LEU A 72 24.86 10.14 -5.79
N PRO A 73 23.79 9.73 -6.52
CA PRO A 73 23.94 9.18 -7.86
C PRO A 73 24.65 10.16 -8.80
N GLU A 74 25.27 9.63 -9.86
CA GLU A 74 25.91 10.44 -10.90
C GLU A 74 24.92 11.42 -11.53
N GLY A 75 25.30 12.71 -11.60
CA GLY A 75 24.47 13.78 -12.14
C GLY A 75 23.39 14.32 -11.22
N ILE A 76 23.27 13.80 -10.01
CA ILE A 76 22.34 14.28 -8.98
C ILE A 76 23.11 15.20 -8.01
N ALA A 77 22.61 16.42 -7.83
CA ALA A 77 23.27 17.46 -7.05
C ALA A 77 22.66 17.65 -5.65
N ASN A 78 21.36 17.31 -5.50
CA ASN A 78 20.59 17.62 -4.31
C ASN A 78 20.00 16.36 -3.69
N TYR A 79 19.73 16.42 -2.39
CA TYR A 79 19.03 15.41 -1.62
C TYR A 79 17.89 16.03 -0.83
N TYR A 80 16.75 15.39 -0.84
CA TYR A 80 15.59 15.81 -0.06
C TYR A 80 14.93 14.62 0.64
N LEU A 81 14.80 14.71 1.96
CA LEU A 81 14.06 13.75 2.77
C LEU A 81 12.65 14.30 3.05
N GLU A 82 11.62 13.54 2.67
CA GLU A 82 10.23 13.87 2.95
C GLU A 82 10.01 14.18 4.44
N ARG A 83 9.29 15.26 4.70
CA ARG A 83 9.04 15.74 6.06
C ARG A 83 8.25 14.71 6.87
N ARG A 84 8.72 14.44 8.07
CA ARG A 84 8.06 13.60 9.05
C ARG A 84 7.60 14.43 10.23
N GLN A 85 6.45 14.06 10.77
CA GLN A 85 5.91 14.66 11.98
C GLN A 85 5.79 13.61 13.07
N ARG A 86 6.31 13.91 14.25
CA ARG A 86 6.14 13.02 15.40
C ARG A 86 4.75 13.21 15.98
N TYR A 87 4.00 12.12 16.07
CA TYR A 87 2.71 12.12 16.74
C TYR A 87 2.88 12.22 18.24
N PRO A 88 1.95 12.89 18.96
CA PRO A 88 1.91 12.88 20.41
C PRO A 88 1.82 11.44 20.96
N SER A 89 2.28 11.23 22.21
CA SER A 89 2.29 9.89 22.82
C SER A 89 0.90 9.24 22.89
N TYR A 90 -0.18 10.04 23.04
CA TYR A 90 -1.55 9.53 23.04
C TYR A 90 -2.02 9.04 21.65
N MET A 91 -1.30 9.38 20.59
CA MET A 91 -1.49 8.92 19.22
C MET A 91 -0.42 7.90 18.79
N GLY A 92 0.27 7.28 19.74
CA GLY A 92 1.31 6.28 19.48
C GLY A 92 2.74 6.80 19.54
N GLY A 93 2.98 8.10 19.46
CA GLY A 93 4.32 8.70 19.59
C GLY A 93 5.29 8.43 18.43
N GLU A 94 4.83 7.81 17.37
CA GLU A 94 5.63 7.45 16.19
C GLU A 94 5.78 8.63 15.21
N GLU A 95 6.78 8.57 14.36
CA GLU A 95 6.95 9.52 13.26
C GLU A 95 6.26 9.00 12.00
N MET A 96 5.44 9.86 11.39
CA MET A 96 4.75 9.57 10.14
C MET A 96 4.91 10.73 9.16
N ASN A 97 4.82 10.40 7.90
CA ASN A 97 4.85 11.40 6.85
C ASN A 97 3.57 12.24 6.88
N VAL A 98 3.74 13.53 6.67
CA VAL A 98 2.67 14.49 6.45
C VAL A 98 2.80 15.00 5.02
N PHE A 99 1.74 15.61 4.47
CA PHE A 99 1.89 16.28 3.18
C PHE A 99 3.01 17.31 3.24
N ASP A 100 3.96 17.19 2.33
CA ASP A 100 5.15 18.04 2.29
C ASP A 100 5.07 19.00 1.10
N GLU A 101 4.70 20.24 1.41
CA GLU A 101 4.54 21.28 0.40
C GLU A 101 5.82 21.58 -0.37
N HIS A 102 7.01 21.49 0.28
CA HIS A 102 8.29 21.70 -0.40
C HIS A 102 8.62 20.55 -1.35
N LEU A 103 8.40 19.29 -0.90
CA LEU A 103 8.50 18.12 -1.78
C LEU A 103 7.58 18.25 -2.99
N TRP A 104 6.37 18.79 -2.78
CA TRP A 104 5.34 18.87 -3.81
C TRP A 104 5.57 19.98 -4.83
N ASN A 105 6.11 21.16 -4.42
CA ASN A 105 6.20 22.36 -5.25
C ASN A 105 7.59 23.03 -5.27
N GLY A 106 8.51 22.65 -4.39
CA GLY A 106 9.73 23.42 -4.12
C GLY A 106 11.05 22.75 -4.49
N LEU A 107 11.03 21.52 -5.05
CA LEU A 107 12.26 20.83 -5.39
C LEU A 107 12.98 21.45 -6.59
N GLU A 108 14.29 21.47 -6.50
CA GLU A 108 15.15 21.78 -7.64
C GLU A 108 15.34 20.55 -8.53
N ASP A 109 15.72 20.79 -9.80
CA ASP A 109 16.12 19.70 -10.69
C ASP A 109 17.36 18.96 -10.15
N ASN A 110 17.58 17.73 -10.59
CA ASN A 110 18.67 16.87 -10.13
C ASN A 110 18.66 16.61 -8.62
N THR A 111 17.48 16.30 -8.09
CA THR A 111 17.27 15.96 -6.68
C THR A 111 16.95 14.49 -6.50
N LYS A 112 17.66 13.81 -5.60
CA LYS A 112 17.25 12.53 -5.03
C LYS A 112 16.27 12.78 -3.89
N VAL A 113 15.09 12.19 -4.00
CA VAL A 113 14.05 12.25 -2.96
C VAL A 113 13.95 10.93 -2.21
N GLU A 114 13.68 11.02 -0.92
CA GLU A 114 13.51 9.87 -0.05
C GLU A 114 12.37 10.12 0.93
N GLY A 115 11.60 9.08 1.25
CA GLY A 115 10.44 9.14 2.13
C GLY A 115 9.60 7.89 1.99
N TYR A 116 8.49 7.79 2.73
CA TYR A 116 7.48 6.75 2.53
C TYR A 116 6.42 7.17 1.51
N PHE A 117 6.20 8.48 1.34
CA PHE A 117 5.26 9.10 0.40
C PHE A 117 3.80 8.64 0.55
N GLN A 118 3.46 7.98 1.66
CA GLN A 118 2.15 7.35 1.90
C GLN A 118 1.10 8.40 2.31
N ASN A 119 0.74 9.28 1.37
CA ASN A 119 -0.27 10.29 1.58
C ASN A 119 -1.13 10.41 0.32
N MET A 120 -2.45 10.31 0.48
CA MET A 120 -3.41 10.35 -0.63
C MET A 120 -3.39 11.68 -1.38
N SER A 121 -2.99 12.78 -0.73
CA SER A 121 -2.89 14.09 -1.39
C SER A 121 -1.86 14.14 -2.51
N TYR A 122 -0.87 13.24 -2.52
CA TYR A 122 0.06 13.12 -3.65
C TYR A 122 -0.53 12.43 -4.87
N ILE A 123 -1.55 11.55 -4.71
CA ILE A 123 -1.96 10.62 -5.77
C ILE A 123 -3.42 10.76 -6.22
N ASN A 124 -4.30 11.38 -5.41
CA ASN A 124 -5.74 11.42 -5.68
C ASN A 124 -6.10 11.94 -7.07
N ASP A 125 -5.49 13.05 -7.47
CA ASP A 125 -5.81 13.72 -8.75
C ASP A 125 -5.19 13.03 -9.97
N ARG A 126 -4.38 11.98 -9.75
CA ARG A 126 -3.63 11.28 -10.80
C ARG A 126 -3.99 9.79 -10.90
N ARG A 127 -5.12 9.38 -10.30
CA ARG A 127 -5.51 7.95 -10.25
C ARG A 127 -5.55 7.30 -11.63
N ASP A 128 -6.10 7.98 -12.64
CA ASP A 128 -6.20 7.43 -14.00
C ASP A 128 -4.84 7.24 -14.70
N ASP A 129 -3.91 8.12 -14.44
CA ASP A 129 -2.55 7.98 -14.93
C ASP A 129 -1.83 6.83 -14.20
N ILE A 130 -1.99 6.78 -12.87
CA ILE A 130 -1.38 5.74 -12.03
C ILE A 130 -1.89 4.35 -12.42
N ILE A 131 -3.18 4.20 -12.71
CA ILE A 131 -3.75 2.94 -13.21
C ILE A 131 -3.00 2.48 -14.46
N LYS A 132 -2.75 3.37 -15.43
CA LYS A 132 -1.98 3.05 -16.63
C LYS A 132 -0.51 2.71 -16.33
N TRP A 133 0.11 3.42 -15.37
CA TRP A 133 1.50 3.17 -15.01
C TRP A 133 1.71 1.85 -14.28
N LEU A 134 0.70 1.43 -13.53
CA LEU A 134 0.69 0.18 -12.76
C LEU A 134 -0.14 -0.91 -13.46
N GLU A 135 -0.43 -0.73 -14.74
CA GLU A 135 -1.06 -1.79 -15.53
C GLU A 135 -0.20 -3.04 -15.51
N TYR A 136 -0.80 -4.13 -15.10
CA TYR A 136 -0.16 -5.42 -14.93
C TYR A 136 -0.92 -6.48 -15.72
N ASP A 137 -0.19 -7.35 -16.44
CA ASP A 137 -0.80 -8.44 -17.22
C ASP A 137 -1.41 -9.48 -16.30
N ASN A 138 -2.65 -9.21 -15.87
CA ASN A 138 -3.42 -10.04 -14.98
C ASN A 138 -3.89 -11.30 -15.70
N LYS A 139 -3.30 -12.45 -15.36
CA LYS A 139 -3.69 -13.76 -15.91
C LYS A 139 -4.67 -14.52 -15.01
N ILE A 140 -4.87 -14.05 -13.78
CA ILE A 140 -5.73 -14.70 -12.79
C ILE A 140 -7.01 -13.89 -12.67
N THR A 141 -8.09 -14.43 -13.20
CA THR A 141 -9.42 -13.82 -13.20
C THR A 141 -10.49 -14.67 -12.52
N ASP A 142 -10.09 -15.83 -11.96
CA ASP A 142 -11.03 -16.79 -11.36
C ASP A 142 -11.77 -16.23 -10.14
N TYR A 143 -11.27 -15.11 -9.58
CA TYR A 143 -11.82 -14.45 -8.40
C TYR A 143 -12.55 -13.14 -8.70
N SER A 144 -12.80 -12.84 -9.97
CA SER A 144 -13.43 -11.59 -10.43
C SER A 144 -14.99 -11.64 -10.47
N SER A 145 -15.59 -12.65 -9.87
CA SER A 145 -17.05 -12.79 -9.79
C SER A 145 -17.66 -11.87 -8.72
N ASP A 146 -18.87 -11.37 -8.97
CA ASP A 146 -19.65 -10.60 -8.00
C ASP A 146 -20.03 -11.42 -6.74
N ASP A 147 -20.00 -12.77 -6.83
CA ASP A 147 -20.25 -13.69 -5.72
C ASP A 147 -18.97 -14.05 -4.93
N ILE A 148 -17.83 -13.43 -5.26
CA ILE A 148 -16.56 -13.69 -4.56
C ILE A 148 -16.07 -12.40 -3.90
N CYS A 149 -15.71 -12.52 -2.63
CA CYS A 149 -14.99 -11.48 -1.88
C CYS A 149 -13.58 -11.97 -1.56
N VAL A 150 -12.58 -11.19 -1.98
CA VAL A 150 -11.17 -11.47 -1.69
C VAL A 150 -10.80 -10.79 -0.38
N ILE A 151 -10.38 -11.58 0.60
CA ILE A 151 -9.84 -11.09 1.87
C ILE A 151 -8.32 -11.02 1.76
N GLN A 152 -7.72 -9.88 2.05
CA GLN A 152 -6.30 -9.80 2.27
C GLN A 152 -6.03 -9.82 3.77
N PHE A 153 -5.43 -10.90 4.26
CA PHE A 153 -5.00 -11.05 5.64
C PHE A 153 -3.49 -10.85 5.74
N ARG A 154 -3.08 -9.88 6.55
CA ARG A 154 -1.67 -9.62 6.86
C ARG A 154 -1.34 -10.24 8.22
N GLY A 155 -0.54 -11.31 8.21
CA GLY A 155 -0.01 -11.99 9.39
C GLY A 155 1.45 -11.62 9.65
N GLY A 156 2.28 -12.62 9.88
CA GLY A 156 3.72 -12.46 10.07
C GLY A 156 4.09 -11.45 11.15
N ASP A 157 4.86 -10.45 10.78
CA ASP A 157 5.33 -9.37 11.65
C ASP A 157 4.20 -8.47 12.20
N TYR A 158 3.04 -8.44 11.53
CA TYR A 158 1.90 -7.64 11.98
C TYR A 158 1.21 -8.21 13.21
N LEU A 159 1.21 -9.53 13.44
CA LEU A 159 0.49 -10.19 14.54
C LEU A 159 0.80 -9.61 15.92
N THR A 160 2.03 -9.15 16.13
CA THR A 160 2.50 -8.53 17.37
C THR A 160 2.53 -7.01 17.32
N GLY A 161 2.27 -6.41 16.15
CA GLY A 161 2.37 -4.98 15.91
C GLY A 161 1.11 -4.19 16.24
N ALA A 162 1.26 -2.87 16.31
CA ALA A 162 0.15 -1.94 16.48
C ALA A 162 -0.83 -1.96 15.29
N SER A 163 -0.31 -2.22 14.10
CA SER A 163 -1.07 -2.23 12.84
C SER A 163 -1.82 -3.54 12.58
N TRP A 164 -1.76 -4.51 13.49
CA TRP A 164 -2.52 -5.75 13.31
C TRP A 164 -4.02 -5.52 13.40
N VAL A 165 -4.73 -6.06 12.41
CA VAL A 165 -6.18 -6.02 12.34
C VAL A 165 -6.73 -7.33 12.88
N PRO A 166 -7.53 -7.32 13.97
CA PRO A 166 -7.96 -8.53 14.66
C PRO A 166 -9.03 -9.32 13.90
N PRO A 167 -9.24 -10.61 14.23
CA PRO A 167 -10.20 -11.48 13.53
C PRO A 167 -11.64 -10.93 13.50
N GLU A 168 -12.04 -10.21 14.53
CA GLU A 168 -13.39 -9.62 14.66
C GLU A 168 -13.68 -8.63 13.54
N TYR A 169 -12.66 -7.91 13.07
CA TYR A 169 -12.79 -7.03 11.90
C TYR A 169 -13.21 -7.80 10.66
N TYR A 170 -12.51 -8.91 10.35
CA TYR A 170 -12.82 -9.71 9.16
C TYR A 170 -14.20 -10.37 9.24
N GLN A 171 -14.63 -10.78 10.44
CA GLN A 171 -15.95 -11.34 10.68
C GLN A 171 -17.05 -10.29 10.45
N SER A 172 -16.87 -9.07 10.99
CA SER A 172 -17.81 -7.97 10.80
C SER A 172 -17.86 -7.52 9.34
N ALA A 173 -16.71 -7.38 8.68
CA ALA A 173 -16.63 -7.04 7.26
C ALA A 173 -17.30 -8.11 6.37
N ALA A 174 -17.07 -9.39 6.65
CA ALA A 174 -17.71 -10.48 5.93
C ALA A 174 -19.22 -10.48 6.12
N LYS A 175 -19.74 -10.13 7.30
CA LYS A 175 -21.17 -9.95 7.53
C LYS A 175 -21.75 -8.87 6.63
N HIS A 176 -21.13 -7.70 6.53
CA HIS A 176 -21.59 -6.64 5.62
C HIS A 176 -21.60 -7.09 4.15
N MET A 177 -20.62 -7.89 3.72
CA MET A 177 -20.60 -8.46 2.38
C MET A 177 -21.73 -9.47 2.17
N LEU A 178 -22.05 -10.30 3.17
CA LEU A 178 -23.18 -11.25 3.13
C LEU A 178 -24.56 -10.53 3.17
N ASP A 179 -24.67 -9.42 3.88
CA ASP A 179 -25.88 -8.61 3.88
C ASP A 179 -26.14 -8.01 2.49
N LYS A 180 -25.08 -7.69 1.75
CA LYS A 180 -25.15 -7.25 0.35
C LYS A 180 -25.47 -8.39 -0.61
N ASN A 181 -24.82 -9.54 -0.44
CA ASN A 181 -25.01 -10.75 -1.25
C ASN A 181 -24.92 -12.01 -0.39
N PRO A 182 -26.07 -12.65 -0.05
CA PRO A 182 -26.09 -13.85 0.80
C PRO A 182 -25.35 -15.08 0.21
N ASN A 183 -25.03 -15.06 -1.09
CA ASN A 183 -24.29 -16.13 -1.75
C ASN A 183 -22.77 -15.87 -1.79
N MET A 184 -22.30 -14.79 -1.17
CA MET A 184 -20.89 -14.40 -1.17
C MET A 184 -20.00 -15.53 -0.66
N LYS A 185 -18.96 -15.86 -1.42
CA LYS A 185 -17.88 -16.78 -1.06
C LYS A 185 -16.64 -15.97 -0.73
N PHE A 186 -15.92 -16.43 0.28
CA PHE A 186 -14.71 -15.75 0.73
C PHE A 186 -13.47 -16.55 0.37
N VAL A 187 -12.51 -15.88 -0.24
CA VAL A 187 -11.16 -16.39 -0.48
C VAL A 187 -10.15 -15.47 0.18
N CYS A 188 -9.01 -16.00 0.60
CA CYS A 188 -8.00 -15.26 1.36
C CYS A 188 -6.65 -15.31 0.69
N VAL A 189 -6.10 -14.14 0.40
CA VAL A 189 -4.72 -13.92 0.01
C VAL A 189 -3.93 -13.49 1.26
N THR A 190 -2.82 -14.15 1.54
CA THR A 190 -2.09 -13.95 2.80
C THR A 190 -0.61 -14.31 2.69
N ASP A 191 0.20 -13.66 3.52
CA ASP A 191 1.61 -14.02 3.81
C ASP A 191 1.74 -15.03 4.96
N ASP A 192 0.63 -15.38 5.63
CA ASP A 192 0.60 -16.25 6.80
C ASP A 192 -0.62 -17.20 6.75
N PRO A 193 -0.54 -18.28 5.98
CA PRO A 193 -1.68 -19.16 5.75
C PRO A 193 -2.14 -19.93 7.00
N GLU A 194 -1.24 -20.19 7.96
CA GLU A 194 -1.58 -20.88 9.19
C GLU A 194 -2.51 -20.04 10.06
N HIS A 195 -2.12 -18.79 10.34
CA HIS A 195 -2.96 -17.88 11.12
C HIS A 195 -4.22 -17.46 10.36
N ALA A 196 -4.16 -17.31 9.03
CA ALA A 196 -5.35 -17.03 8.23
C ALA A 196 -6.41 -18.12 8.41
N ARG A 197 -6.04 -19.42 8.30
CA ARG A 197 -6.96 -20.54 8.53
C ARG A 197 -7.51 -20.59 9.95
N GLN A 198 -6.72 -20.17 10.93
CA GLN A 198 -7.14 -20.12 12.32
C GLN A 198 -8.11 -18.98 12.60
N PHE A 199 -7.83 -17.79 12.11
CA PHE A 199 -8.56 -16.57 12.49
C PHE A 199 -9.75 -16.26 11.59
N ILE A 200 -9.70 -16.68 10.32
CA ILE A 200 -10.77 -16.48 9.34
C ILE A 200 -11.14 -17.81 8.63
N PRO A 201 -11.55 -18.85 9.41
CA PRO A 201 -11.79 -20.20 8.89
C PRO A 201 -12.93 -20.30 7.87
N PHE A 202 -13.71 -19.23 7.70
CA PHE A 202 -14.78 -19.13 6.71
C PHE A 202 -14.27 -18.76 5.31
N ALA A 203 -12.99 -18.42 5.14
CA ALA A 203 -12.37 -18.06 3.87
C ALA A 203 -11.40 -19.17 3.40
N GLU A 204 -11.46 -19.52 2.12
CA GLU A 204 -10.50 -20.44 1.51
C GLU A 204 -9.18 -19.70 1.23
N VAL A 205 -8.07 -20.21 1.74
CA VAL A 205 -6.74 -19.64 1.43
C VAL A 205 -6.36 -19.99 0.00
N VAL A 206 -6.02 -18.97 -0.78
CA VAL A 206 -5.69 -19.06 -2.20
C VAL A 206 -4.40 -18.29 -2.52
N GLY A 207 -3.99 -18.29 -3.78
CA GLY A 207 -2.86 -17.50 -4.23
C GLY A 207 -1.51 -18.12 -3.92
N SER A 208 -0.51 -17.26 -3.68
CA SER A 208 0.88 -17.66 -3.51
C SER A 208 1.08 -18.63 -2.34
N ALA A 209 0.39 -18.43 -1.24
CA ALA A 209 0.50 -19.26 -0.05
C ALA A 209 0.19 -20.75 -0.31
N VAL A 210 -0.87 -21.02 -1.11
CA VAL A 210 -1.25 -22.41 -1.47
C VAL A 210 -0.29 -22.99 -2.52
N MET A 211 0.23 -22.16 -3.39
CA MET A 211 1.22 -22.59 -4.39
C MET A 211 2.55 -22.98 -3.72
N GLU A 212 2.99 -22.22 -2.71
CA GLU A 212 4.19 -22.53 -1.92
C GLU A 212 4.07 -23.86 -1.15
N GLU A 213 2.91 -24.11 -0.57
CA GLU A 213 2.65 -25.40 0.12
C GLU A 213 2.69 -26.60 -0.82
N LYS A 214 2.24 -26.44 -2.08
CA LYS A 214 2.23 -27.51 -3.08
C LYS A 214 3.60 -27.76 -3.73
N ASP A 215 4.47 -26.76 -3.72
CA ASP A 215 5.82 -26.85 -4.29
C ASP A 215 6.87 -26.23 -3.35
N PRO A 216 7.24 -26.97 -2.29
CA PRO A 216 8.20 -26.50 -1.29
C PRO A 216 9.62 -26.28 -1.86
N TYR A 217 9.92 -26.79 -3.04
CA TYR A 217 11.26 -26.67 -3.65
C TYR A 217 11.46 -25.39 -4.46
N GLN A 218 10.47 -24.49 -4.56
CA GLN A 218 10.57 -23.16 -5.20
C GLN A 218 11.22 -23.16 -6.60
N GLY A 219 11.26 -24.28 -7.27
CA GLY A 219 11.97 -24.50 -8.52
C GLY A 219 11.11 -25.02 -9.64
N SER A 220 9.82 -25.28 -9.40
CA SER A 220 8.98 -25.73 -10.48
C SER A 220 8.66 -24.57 -11.45
N ILE A 221 8.64 -24.93 -12.70
CA ILE A 221 8.40 -24.05 -13.85
C ILE A 221 7.12 -23.20 -13.67
N GLY A 222 6.18 -23.63 -12.84
CA GLY A 222 4.91 -22.92 -12.55
C GLY A 222 5.07 -21.55 -11.93
N TRP A 223 6.03 -21.36 -11.03
CA TRP A 223 6.28 -20.06 -10.37
C TRP A 223 6.84 -18.99 -11.30
N TYR A 224 7.71 -19.40 -12.21
CA TYR A 224 8.31 -18.51 -13.21
C TYR A 224 7.40 -18.26 -14.41
N ALA A 225 6.29 -19.00 -14.54
CA ALA A 225 5.32 -18.81 -15.61
C ALA A 225 4.44 -17.56 -15.40
N TYR A 226 4.38 -17.04 -14.14
CA TYR A 226 3.67 -15.80 -13.85
C TYR A 226 4.64 -14.62 -13.85
N PRO A 227 4.37 -13.57 -14.60
CA PRO A 227 5.12 -12.33 -14.49
C PRO A 227 5.10 -11.87 -13.03
N GLY A 228 6.26 -11.63 -12.43
CA GLY A 228 6.37 -11.22 -11.05
C GLY A 228 6.30 -12.32 -9.97
N GLY A 229 6.23 -13.59 -10.36
CA GLY A 229 6.26 -14.72 -9.42
C GLY A 229 5.07 -14.74 -8.43
N PRO A 230 5.27 -15.27 -7.21
CA PRO A 230 4.22 -15.40 -6.20
C PRO A 230 3.47 -14.11 -5.89
N VAL A 231 4.21 -13.02 -5.80
CA VAL A 231 3.67 -11.69 -5.54
C VAL A 231 2.75 -11.22 -6.66
N GLY A 232 3.11 -11.52 -7.93
CA GLY A 232 2.27 -11.22 -9.08
C GLY A 232 0.93 -11.95 -9.04
N VAL A 233 0.92 -13.19 -8.53
CA VAL A 233 -0.30 -13.97 -8.32
C VAL A 233 -1.23 -13.26 -7.34
N ASP A 234 -0.74 -12.92 -6.15
CA ASP A 234 -1.53 -12.28 -5.10
C ASP A 234 -2.00 -10.87 -5.51
N TYR A 235 -1.13 -10.13 -6.20
CA TYR A 235 -1.49 -8.83 -6.77
C TYR A 235 -2.62 -8.96 -7.79
N SER A 236 -2.54 -9.95 -8.71
CA SER A 236 -3.56 -10.19 -9.73
C SER A 236 -4.92 -10.52 -9.13
N ILE A 237 -4.95 -11.40 -8.12
CA ILE A 237 -6.18 -11.79 -7.43
C ILE A 237 -6.87 -10.55 -6.83
N LEU A 238 -6.12 -9.72 -6.12
CA LEU A 238 -6.64 -8.48 -5.53
C LEU A 238 -7.04 -7.45 -6.59
N ASN A 239 -6.25 -7.30 -7.66
CA ASN A 239 -6.51 -6.30 -8.69
C ASN A 239 -7.72 -6.62 -9.58
N THR A 240 -8.12 -7.89 -9.68
CA THR A 240 -9.29 -8.31 -10.44
C THR A 240 -10.55 -8.52 -9.59
N ALA A 241 -10.44 -8.44 -8.27
CA ALA A 241 -11.54 -8.65 -7.34
C ALA A 241 -12.68 -7.63 -7.55
N LYS A 242 -13.93 -8.10 -7.46
CA LYS A 242 -15.13 -7.24 -7.43
C LYS A 242 -15.51 -6.80 -6.03
N ASN A 243 -15.15 -7.59 -5.03
CA ASN A 243 -15.34 -7.26 -3.62
C ASN A 243 -14.07 -7.62 -2.87
N ALA A 244 -13.60 -6.72 -2.01
CA ALA A 244 -12.41 -6.94 -1.22
C ALA A 244 -12.57 -6.49 0.24
N ILE A 245 -12.02 -7.27 1.16
CA ILE A 245 -11.82 -6.91 2.55
C ILE A 245 -10.31 -6.90 2.78
N ILE A 246 -9.75 -5.74 3.11
CA ILE A 246 -8.29 -5.60 3.23
C ILE A 246 -7.85 -5.30 4.65
N SER A 247 -6.64 -5.72 5.00
CA SER A 247 -5.95 -5.24 6.20
C SER A 247 -5.31 -3.87 5.96
N SER A 248 -4.68 -3.29 6.99
CA SER A 248 -3.88 -2.07 6.89
C SER A 248 -2.53 -2.32 6.19
N SER A 249 -2.56 -2.93 5.00
CA SER A 249 -1.38 -3.33 4.25
C SER A 249 -1.17 -2.47 3.01
N THR A 250 0.01 -1.85 2.89
CA THR A 250 0.38 -1.10 1.67
C THR A 250 0.45 -2.00 0.43
N PHE A 251 0.69 -3.31 0.61
CA PHE A 251 0.60 -4.27 -0.49
C PHE A 251 -0.83 -4.39 -1.02
N ALA A 252 -1.83 -4.52 -0.13
CA ALA A 252 -3.22 -4.65 -0.54
C ALA A 252 -3.78 -3.34 -1.12
N PHE A 253 -3.28 -2.20 -0.66
CA PHE A 253 -3.73 -0.88 -1.10
C PHE A 253 -3.70 -0.73 -2.63
N TRP A 254 -2.55 -0.95 -3.26
CA TRP A 254 -2.36 -0.64 -4.67
C TRP A 254 -3.27 -1.43 -5.62
N PRO A 255 -3.34 -2.79 -5.55
CA PRO A 255 -4.18 -3.53 -6.47
C PRO A 255 -5.67 -3.19 -6.37
N VAL A 256 -6.19 -3.00 -5.15
CA VAL A 256 -7.62 -2.66 -4.99
C VAL A 256 -7.90 -1.19 -5.28
N TRP A 257 -6.94 -0.28 -5.01
CA TRP A 257 -7.11 1.13 -5.33
C TRP A 257 -7.03 1.44 -6.83
N THR A 258 -6.21 0.69 -7.58
CA THR A 258 -6.15 0.81 -9.04
C THR A 258 -7.34 0.14 -9.75
N ASN A 259 -8.06 -0.75 -9.08
CA ASN A 259 -9.29 -1.35 -9.57
C ASN A 259 -10.52 -0.51 -9.12
N LYS A 260 -11.01 0.35 -10.02
CA LYS A 260 -12.16 1.22 -9.73
C LYS A 260 -13.49 0.48 -9.57
N ASP A 261 -13.56 -0.76 -10.04
CA ASP A 261 -14.79 -1.58 -10.02
C ASP A 261 -14.86 -2.48 -8.79
N CYS A 262 -13.94 -2.33 -7.84
CA CYS A 262 -13.89 -3.12 -6.61
C CYS A 262 -14.61 -2.40 -5.47
N ASP A 263 -15.57 -3.08 -4.84
CA ASP A 263 -16.15 -2.65 -3.57
C ASP A 263 -15.21 -3.05 -2.43
N VAL A 264 -14.64 -2.10 -1.75
CA VAL A 264 -13.60 -2.31 -0.74
C VAL A 264 -14.10 -1.99 0.66
N ILE A 265 -13.89 -2.90 1.62
CA ILE A 265 -13.95 -2.63 3.05
C ILE A 265 -12.54 -2.62 3.61
N ALA A 266 -12.16 -1.49 4.24
CA ALA A 266 -10.87 -1.26 4.86
C ALA A 266 -11.00 -0.95 6.36
N PRO A 267 -9.96 -1.20 7.18
CA PRO A 267 -10.00 -0.87 8.60
C PRO A 267 -9.93 0.65 8.80
N LYS A 268 -10.91 1.20 9.52
CA LYS A 268 -10.96 2.63 9.86
C LYS A 268 -9.70 3.03 10.63
N TYR A 269 -9.19 4.21 10.37
CA TYR A 269 -7.92 4.73 10.90
C TYR A 269 -6.65 4.06 10.39
N TRP A 270 -6.76 3.14 9.44
CA TRP A 270 -5.67 2.43 8.78
C TRP A 270 -4.74 1.73 9.78
N PHE A 271 -3.47 2.14 9.91
CA PHE A 271 -2.53 1.51 10.84
C PHE A 271 -2.91 1.61 12.31
N ASP A 272 -3.81 2.51 12.67
CA ASP A 272 -4.25 2.74 14.05
C ASP A 272 -5.65 2.19 14.35
N PHE A 273 -6.12 1.22 13.58
CA PHE A 273 -7.44 0.59 13.77
C PHE A 273 -7.73 0.25 15.24
N LYS A 274 -6.77 -0.35 15.95
CA LYS A 274 -6.97 -0.77 17.37
C LYS A 274 -6.94 0.37 18.38
N THR A 275 -6.26 1.47 18.07
CA THR A 275 -5.87 2.47 19.10
C THR A 275 -6.49 3.84 18.87
N SER A 276 -6.78 4.21 17.63
CA SER A 276 -7.32 5.54 17.34
C SER A 276 -8.76 5.74 17.82
N ASN A 277 -9.04 6.99 18.18
CA ASN A 277 -10.39 7.48 18.43
C ASN A 277 -10.65 8.79 17.64
N GLY A 278 -10.12 8.86 16.41
CA GLY A 278 -10.36 9.98 15.52
C GLY A 278 -9.18 10.37 14.62
N TRP A 279 -7.93 10.02 14.97
CA TRP A 279 -6.78 10.30 14.12
C TRP A 279 -6.53 9.19 13.11
N TRP A 280 -5.96 9.56 11.97
CA TRP A 280 -5.56 8.65 10.89
C TRP A 280 -4.04 8.59 10.78
N ARG A 281 -3.52 7.39 10.51
CA ARG A 281 -2.10 7.16 10.27
C ARG A 281 -1.89 6.23 9.07
N PRO A 282 -1.28 6.71 7.98
CA PRO A 282 -0.83 8.09 7.74
C PRO A 282 -1.96 9.12 7.74
N HIS A 283 -1.59 10.40 7.85
CA HIS A 283 -2.52 11.49 7.55
C HIS A 283 -3.11 11.32 6.15
N GLU A 284 -4.36 11.73 5.98
CA GLU A 284 -5.00 11.76 4.67
C GLU A 284 -4.91 10.41 3.92
N SER A 285 -5.03 9.29 4.67
CA SER A 285 -5.08 7.94 4.10
C SER A 285 -6.49 7.50 3.68
N ILE A 286 -7.48 8.39 3.77
CA ILE A 286 -8.88 8.07 3.50
C ILE A 286 -9.12 8.06 1.98
N VAL A 287 -9.54 6.91 1.46
CA VAL A 287 -10.00 6.73 0.08
C VAL A 287 -11.50 6.94 0.02
N ASP A 288 -11.98 7.82 -0.88
CA ASP A 288 -13.37 8.28 -0.93
C ASP A 288 -14.38 7.20 -1.31
N ASP A 289 -14.01 6.36 -2.24
CA ASP A 289 -14.86 5.30 -2.81
C ASP A 289 -14.76 3.97 -2.04
N TRP A 290 -14.07 3.94 -0.89
CA TRP A 290 -14.03 2.79 -0.01
C TRP A 290 -14.99 2.92 1.15
N TYR A 291 -15.36 1.77 1.72
CA TYR A 291 -16.01 1.64 3.01
C TYR A 291 -14.98 1.40 4.10
N TRP A 292 -15.18 2.02 5.25
CA TRP A 292 -14.29 1.99 6.39
C TRP A 292 -15.03 1.41 7.59
N LEU A 293 -14.57 0.26 8.06
CA LEU A 293 -15.17 -0.47 9.17
C LEU A 293 -14.44 -0.12 10.46
N ASP A 294 -15.16 0.33 11.47
CA ASP A 294 -14.61 0.60 12.78
C ASP A 294 -14.59 -0.63 13.71
N ARG A 295 -14.11 -0.45 14.95
CA ARG A 295 -14.00 -1.53 15.93
C ARG A 295 -15.33 -2.00 16.47
N GLU A 296 -16.33 -1.16 16.43
CA GLU A 296 -17.71 -1.42 16.86
C GLU A 296 -18.48 -2.22 15.79
N GLY A 297 -17.93 -2.33 14.60
CA GLY A 297 -18.51 -3.03 13.45
C GLY A 297 -19.40 -2.13 12.58
N ASP A 298 -19.32 -0.82 12.76
CA ASP A 298 -20.07 0.16 11.98
C ASP A 298 -19.29 0.51 10.69
N LEU A 299 -20.03 0.52 9.58
CA LEU A 299 -19.48 0.80 8.25
C LEU A 299 -19.74 2.25 7.87
N MET A 300 -18.69 2.97 7.51
CA MET A 300 -18.73 4.35 7.07
C MET A 300 -18.18 4.50 5.64
N THR A 301 -18.74 5.43 4.89
CA THR A 301 -18.18 5.84 3.60
C THR A 301 -16.91 6.69 3.79
N GLY A 302 -16.05 6.75 2.77
CA GLY A 302 -14.87 7.63 2.81
C GLY A 302 -15.24 9.10 3.02
N THR A 303 -16.35 9.56 2.47
CA THR A 303 -16.85 10.93 2.67
C THR A 303 -17.23 11.19 4.14
N GLU A 304 -17.89 10.25 4.80
CA GLU A 304 -18.23 10.37 6.23
C GLU A 304 -16.98 10.36 7.09
N CYS A 305 -16.02 9.48 6.79
CA CYS A 305 -14.73 9.43 7.46
C CYS A 305 -13.94 10.74 7.32
N LYS A 306 -13.90 11.33 6.11
CA LYS A 306 -13.25 12.64 5.90
C LYS A 306 -13.90 13.74 6.72
N LYS A 307 -15.22 13.78 6.75
CA LYS A 307 -15.95 14.77 7.56
C LYS A 307 -15.64 14.63 9.06
N GLU A 308 -15.66 13.39 9.56
CA GLU A 308 -15.30 13.11 10.96
C GLU A 308 -13.84 13.54 11.25
N TYR A 309 -12.92 13.24 10.32
CA TYR A 309 -11.51 13.57 10.48
C TYR A 309 -11.25 15.08 10.46
N GLU A 310 -11.93 15.87 9.61
CA GLU A 310 -11.84 17.33 9.63
C GLU A 310 -12.32 17.90 10.97
N MET A 311 -13.46 17.44 11.46
CA MET A 311 -13.95 17.85 12.79
C MET A 311 -12.98 17.48 13.91
N TYR A 312 -12.34 16.31 13.83
CA TYR A 312 -11.32 15.90 14.78
C TYR A 312 -10.10 16.83 14.75
N LYS A 313 -9.59 17.15 13.55
CA LYS A 313 -8.45 18.07 13.37
C LYS A 313 -8.71 19.45 13.97
N GLU A 314 -9.92 19.99 13.80
CA GLU A 314 -10.32 21.29 14.38
C GLU A 314 -10.24 21.32 15.91
N THR A 315 -10.47 20.19 16.56
CA THR A 315 -10.49 20.08 18.03
C THR A 315 -9.12 19.86 18.66
N LYS A 316 -8.11 19.43 17.88
CA LYS A 316 -6.79 19.01 18.39
C LYS A 316 -5.71 20.02 18.07
N GLU A 317 -5.03 20.49 19.11
CA GLU A 317 -3.91 21.45 18.98
C GLU A 317 -2.78 20.91 18.10
N PHE A 318 -2.52 19.59 18.16
CA PHE A 318 -1.50 18.94 17.33
C PHE A 318 -1.68 19.25 15.84
N TYR A 319 -2.89 19.12 15.30
CA TYR A 319 -3.14 19.38 13.88
C TYR A 319 -3.04 20.86 13.50
N ARG A 320 -3.27 21.76 14.45
CA ARG A 320 -3.09 23.20 14.23
C ARG A 320 -1.61 23.60 14.13
N SER A 321 -0.70 22.76 14.63
CA SER A 321 0.75 22.98 14.58
C SER A 321 1.40 22.40 13.30
N ILE A 322 0.69 21.54 12.59
CA ILE A 322 1.13 21.00 11.29
C ILE A 322 0.72 22.00 10.22
N LYS A 323 1.62 22.91 9.84
CA LYS A 323 1.46 23.87 8.75
C LYS A 323 2.64 23.77 7.81
#